data_9879740cfc57a461b40cfe6c1a81a6d6
#
_entry.id   9879740cfc57a461b40cfe6c1a81a6d6
#
_cell.length_a   1.000
_cell.length_b   1.000
_cell.length_c   1.000
_cell.angle_alpha   90.00
_cell.angle_beta   90.00
_cell.angle_gamma   90.00
#
_symmetry.space_group_name_H-M   'P 1'
#
loop_
_entity.id
_entity.type
_entity.pdbx_description
1 polymer ?
#
loop_
_entity_poly.entity_id
_entity_poly.type
_entity_poly.pdbx_seq_one_letter_code
_entity_poly.pdbx_strand_id
1 'polypeptide(L)'
;IADTHFIDGPLILPNFVLREIQLISDSSDPIKRARGRRGLDMLNKLQRKGTIEVKITYTDYTDTREVDAKLIKLARDTGAKLVTNDFNLNKVAELQGVKVLNLNNLANALKPVVLPGEEIAIQVIKEGKDENQGIGYLEDGTMVVIENGGHLVGKDVRVNVTSIIQTAAGK
;
A
#
# COMPACT_ATOMS: atom_id res chain seq x y z
N ILE A 1 6.73 2.10 8.53
CA ILE A 1 5.53 2.18 9.40
C ILE A 1 5.84 1.60 10.78
N ALA A 2 6.44 0.40 10.91
CA ALA A 2 6.86 -0.12 12.22
C ALA A 2 7.86 0.81 12.92
N ASP A 3 8.84 1.34 12.19
CA ASP A 3 9.85 2.27 12.70
C ASP A 3 9.32 3.69 12.99
N THR A 4 8.11 4.01 12.56
CA THR A 4 7.50 5.34 12.75
C THR A 4 6.56 5.41 13.96
N HIS A 5 6.47 4.32 14.72
CA HIS A 5 5.55 4.17 15.86
C HIS A 5 4.06 4.39 15.50
N PHE A 6 3.71 4.23 14.22
CA PHE A 6 2.34 4.41 13.73
C PHE A 6 1.44 3.22 14.08
N ILE A 7 2.04 2.05 14.30
CA ILE A 7 1.35 0.86 14.78
C ILE A 7 1.63 0.74 16.26
N ASP A 8 0.56 0.76 17.05
CA ASP A 8 0.59 0.63 18.49
C ASP A 8 0.33 -0.83 18.89
N GLY A 9 1.15 -1.36 19.79
CA GLY A 9 1.05 -2.73 20.26
C GLY A 9 1.84 -3.76 19.44
N PRO A 10 1.80 -5.04 19.84
CA PRO A 10 2.57 -6.11 19.21
C PRO A 10 1.99 -6.49 17.85
N LEU A 11 2.87 -6.84 16.91
CA LEU A 11 2.50 -7.50 15.66
C LEU A 11 2.34 -8.99 15.89
N ILE A 12 1.15 -9.52 15.66
CA ILE A 12 0.89 -10.96 15.72
C ILE A 12 1.11 -11.55 14.32
N LEU A 13 2.08 -12.44 14.19
CA LEU A 13 2.38 -13.17 12.96
C LEU A 13 1.90 -14.62 13.12
N PRO A 14 0.80 -15.02 12.44
CA PRO A 14 0.35 -16.39 12.48
C PRO A 14 1.33 -17.34 11.76
N ASN A 15 1.56 -18.51 12.34
CA ASN A 15 2.47 -19.50 11.76
C ASN A 15 2.01 -19.97 10.36
N PHE A 16 0.70 -19.99 10.09
CA PHE A 16 0.20 -20.34 8.76
C PHE A 16 0.58 -19.31 7.69
N VAL A 17 0.68 -18.02 8.03
CA VAL A 17 1.21 -16.98 7.12
C VAL A 17 2.72 -17.17 6.91
N LEU A 18 3.46 -17.48 7.98
CA LEU A 18 4.90 -17.74 7.88
C LEU A 18 5.18 -18.93 6.95
N ARG A 19 4.38 -19.99 7.04
CA ARG A 19 4.47 -21.14 6.14
C ARG A 19 4.21 -20.77 4.68
N GLU A 20 3.24 -19.90 4.40
CA GLU A 20 3.01 -19.42 3.03
C GLU A 20 4.23 -18.66 2.48
N ILE A 21 4.81 -17.77 3.28
CA ILE A 21 6.02 -17.03 2.87
C ILE A 21 7.17 -18.01 2.60
N GLN A 22 7.32 -19.07 3.42
CA GLN A 22 8.31 -20.11 3.20
C GLN A 22 8.06 -20.86 1.89
N LEU A 23 6.82 -21.29 1.61
CA LEU A 23 6.48 -21.95 0.35
C LEU A 23 6.77 -21.07 -0.86
N ILE A 24 6.52 -19.76 -0.76
CA ILE A 24 6.85 -18.80 -1.82
C ILE A 24 8.37 -18.68 -1.96
N SER A 25 9.13 -18.71 -0.85
CA SER A 25 10.59 -18.63 -0.85
C SER A 25 11.28 -19.85 -1.47
N ASP A 26 10.58 -20.98 -1.47
CA ASP A 26 11.03 -22.26 -2.04
C ASP A 26 10.47 -22.52 -3.46
N SER A 27 9.74 -21.56 -4.02
CA SER A 27 9.15 -21.66 -5.35
C SER A 27 10.21 -21.89 -6.44
N SER A 28 9.88 -22.68 -7.43
CA SER A 28 10.68 -22.85 -8.66
C SER A 28 10.75 -21.57 -9.49
N ASP A 29 9.73 -20.72 -9.41
CA ASP A 29 9.71 -19.40 -10.07
C ASP A 29 10.70 -18.44 -9.38
N PRO A 30 11.73 -17.93 -10.11
CA PRO A 30 12.73 -17.04 -9.55
C PRO A 30 12.17 -15.76 -8.94
N ILE A 31 11.11 -15.21 -9.54
CA ILE A 31 10.49 -13.95 -9.07
C ILE A 31 9.75 -14.18 -7.76
N LYS A 32 8.94 -15.25 -7.70
CA LYS A 32 8.24 -15.63 -6.47
C LYS A 32 9.22 -15.94 -5.35
N ARG A 33 10.25 -16.74 -5.64
CA ARG A 33 11.31 -17.09 -4.69
C ARG A 33 12.01 -15.84 -4.13
N ALA A 34 12.39 -14.89 -4.98
CA ALA A 34 13.02 -13.65 -4.53
C ALA A 34 12.10 -12.82 -3.63
N ARG A 35 10.79 -12.76 -3.94
CA ARG A 35 9.79 -12.09 -3.09
C ARG A 35 9.63 -12.76 -1.73
N GLY A 36 9.54 -14.10 -1.70
CA GLY A 36 9.43 -14.86 -0.45
C GLY A 36 10.64 -14.63 0.46
N ARG A 37 11.87 -14.75 -0.09
CA ARG A 37 13.11 -14.49 0.65
C ARG A 37 13.16 -13.07 1.22
N ARG A 38 12.81 -12.07 0.41
CA ARG A 38 12.74 -10.68 0.87
C ARG A 38 11.72 -10.51 2.01
N GLY A 39 10.59 -11.24 1.98
CA GLY A 39 9.60 -11.25 3.05
C GLY A 39 10.18 -11.78 4.36
N LEU A 40 10.88 -12.93 4.32
CA LEU A 40 11.54 -13.51 5.48
C LEU A 40 12.64 -12.60 6.04
N ASP A 41 13.45 -11.99 5.18
CA ASP A 41 14.49 -11.04 5.59
C ASP A 41 13.89 -9.81 6.30
N MET A 42 12.73 -9.34 5.79
CA MET A 42 12.04 -8.22 6.41
C MET A 42 11.49 -8.56 7.80
N LEU A 43 10.91 -9.75 7.97
CA LEU A 43 10.45 -10.24 9.27
C LEU A 43 11.60 -10.37 10.27
N ASN A 44 12.74 -10.93 9.85
CA ASN A 44 13.94 -11.01 10.66
C ASN A 44 14.43 -9.62 11.09
N LYS A 45 14.42 -8.65 10.19
CA LYS A 45 14.77 -7.26 10.52
C LYS A 45 13.83 -6.65 11.55
N LEU A 46 12.52 -6.86 11.41
CA LEU A 46 11.53 -6.36 12.37
C LEU A 46 11.76 -6.94 13.76
N GLN A 47 12.01 -8.25 13.87
CA GLN A 47 12.31 -8.90 15.14
C GLN A 47 13.60 -8.38 15.80
N ARG A 48 14.67 -8.19 15.01
CA ARG A 48 15.97 -7.75 15.52
C ARG A 48 16.00 -6.29 15.96
N LYS A 49 15.27 -5.42 15.26
CA LYS A 49 15.25 -3.98 15.59
C LYS A 49 14.56 -3.66 16.91
N GLY A 50 13.65 -4.51 17.37
CA GLY A 50 12.95 -4.32 18.64
C GLY A 50 12.05 -3.08 18.71
N THR A 51 11.87 -2.34 17.61
CA THR A 51 11.02 -1.14 17.57
C THR A 51 9.55 -1.49 17.78
N ILE A 52 9.16 -2.70 17.41
CA ILE A 52 7.84 -3.28 17.62
C ILE A 52 8.00 -4.75 18.03
N GLU A 53 7.25 -5.18 19.00
CA GLU A 53 7.26 -6.59 19.42
C GLU A 53 6.57 -7.44 18.35
N VAL A 54 7.23 -8.49 17.86
CA VAL A 54 6.66 -9.45 16.90
C VAL A 54 6.42 -10.78 17.61
N LYS A 55 5.15 -11.15 17.76
CA LYS A 55 4.72 -12.39 18.39
C LYS A 55 4.29 -13.42 17.35
N ILE A 56 4.92 -14.57 17.31
CA ILE A 56 4.47 -15.69 16.47
C ILE A 56 3.38 -16.46 17.24
N THR A 57 2.21 -16.64 16.62
CA THR A 57 1.16 -17.50 17.16
C THR A 57 1.02 -18.78 16.35
N TYR A 58 0.79 -19.88 17.05
CA TYR A 58 0.56 -21.19 16.45
C TYR A 58 -0.94 -21.54 16.41
N THR A 59 -1.80 -20.62 16.80
CA THR A 59 -3.25 -20.77 16.64
C THR A 59 -3.56 -20.98 15.16
N ASP A 60 -4.28 -22.07 14.85
CA ASP A 60 -4.69 -22.44 13.50
C ASP A 60 -6.16 -22.89 13.51
N TYR A 61 -6.78 -22.83 12.34
CA TYR A 61 -8.19 -23.16 12.12
C TYR A 61 -8.28 -24.31 11.12
N THR A 62 -8.36 -25.54 11.64
CA THR A 62 -8.37 -26.77 10.83
C THR A 62 -9.61 -26.93 9.95
N ASP A 63 -10.70 -26.28 10.35
CA ASP A 63 -11.98 -26.20 9.63
C ASP A 63 -11.97 -25.22 8.45
N THR A 64 -10.90 -24.43 8.32
CA THR A 64 -10.76 -23.37 7.32
C THR A 64 -9.47 -23.59 6.54
N ARG A 65 -9.57 -23.67 5.19
CA ARG A 65 -8.38 -23.91 4.34
C ARG A 65 -7.67 -22.64 3.92
N GLU A 66 -8.43 -21.61 3.62
CA GLU A 66 -7.92 -20.35 3.07
C GLU A 66 -7.27 -19.49 4.15
N VAL A 67 -6.07 -19.02 3.89
CA VAL A 67 -5.30 -18.20 4.82
C VAL A 67 -6.00 -16.88 5.15
N ASP A 68 -6.62 -16.26 4.16
CA ASP A 68 -7.40 -15.03 4.35
C ASP A 68 -8.56 -15.21 5.34
N ALA A 69 -9.29 -16.31 5.23
CA ALA A 69 -10.36 -16.64 6.15
C ALA A 69 -9.84 -16.96 7.57
N LYS A 70 -8.68 -17.62 7.67
CA LYS A 70 -8.00 -17.85 8.96
C LYS A 70 -7.56 -16.53 9.61
N LEU A 71 -7.03 -15.60 8.83
CA LEU A 71 -6.64 -14.27 9.33
C LEU A 71 -7.83 -13.51 9.92
N ILE A 72 -8.97 -13.51 9.23
CA ILE A 72 -10.19 -12.85 9.71
C ILE A 72 -10.68 -13.51 11.02
N LYS A 73 -10.70 -14.86 11.06
CA LYS A 73 -11.08 -15.59 12.28
C LYS A 73 -10.16 -15.21 13.44
N LEU A 74 -8.85 -15.25 13.24
CA LEU A 74 -7.88 -14.92 14.28
C LEU A 74 -8.04 -13.48 14.77
N ALA A 75 -8.21 -12.53 13.86
CA ALA A 75 -8.42 -11.13 14.23
C ALA A 75 -9.69 -10.93 15.04
N ARG A 76 -10.79 -11.62 14.69
CA ARG A 76 -12.04 -11.58 15.42
C ARG A 76 -11.93 -12.21 16.82
N ASP A 77 -11.32 -13.39 16.92
CA ASP A 77 -11.20 -14.13 18.17
C ASP A 77 -10.28 -13.43 19.18
N THR A 78 -9.28 -12.70 18.68
CA THR A 78 -8.32 -11.95 19.51
C THR A 78 -8.68 -10.48 19.71
N GLY A 79 -9.68 -9.96 18.99
CA GLY A 79 -9.98 -8.52 18.96
C GLY A 79 -8.89 -7.68 18.28
N ALA A 80 -7.98 -8.31 17.54
CA ALA A 80 -6.87 -7.62 16.88
C ALA A 80 -7.34 -6.90 15.61
N LYS A 81 -6.55 -5.89 15.19
CA LYS A 81 -6.71 -5.26 13.88
C LYS A 81 -5.95 -6.06 12.82
N LEU A 82 -6.53 -6.23 11.65
CA LEU A 82 -5.88 -6.88 10.52
C LEU A 82 -5.08 -5.85 9.71
N VAL A 83 -3.78 -6.10 9.52
CA VAL A 83 -2.92 -5.25 8.66
C VAL A 83 -2.81 -5.92 7.30
N THR A 84 -3.35 -5.30 6.25
CA THR A 84 -3.29 -5.84 4.89
C THR A 84 -3.36 -4.74 3.84
N ASN A 85 -2.74 -4.99 2.68
CA ASN A 85 -2.90 -4.18 1.47
C ASN A 85 -3.82 -4.85 0.43
N ASP A 86 -4.29 -6.07 0.71
CA ASP A 86 -5.22 -6.76 -0.18
C ASP A 86 -6.60 -6.12 -0.09
N PHE A 87 -7.13 -5.70 -1.24
CA PHE A 87 -8.41 -5.02 -1.33
C PHE A 87 -9.59 -5.96 -0.99
N ASN A 88 -9.52 -7.20 -1.48
CA ASN A 88 -10.61 -8.16 -1.28
C ASN A 88 -10.66 -8.62 0.17
N LEU A 89 -9.50 -8.94 0.75
CA LEU A 89 -9.38 -9.29 2.15
C LEU A 89 -9.87 -8.14 3.05
N ASN A 90 -9.53 -6.89 2.72
CA ASN A 90 -10.02 -5.72 3.45
C ASN A 90 -11.55 -5.68 3.47
N LYS A 91 -12.19 -5.81 2.31
CA LYS A 91 -13.65 -5.76 2.19
C LYS A 91 -14.35 -6.88 2.97
N VAL A 92 -13.85 -8.11 2.84
CA VAL A 92 -14.42 -9.26 3.56
C VAL A 92 -14.24 -9.12 5.07
N ALA A 93 -13.07 -8.66 5.53
CA ALA A 93 -12.80 -8.43 6.94
C ALA A 93 -13.73 -7.36 7.55
N GLU A 94 -13.91 -6.23 6.87
CA GLU A 94 -14.83 -5.16 7.29
C GLU A 94 -16.28 -5.65 7.41
N LEU A 95 -16.76 -6.44 6.42
CA LEU A 95 -18.10 -7.04 6.44
C LEU A 95 -18.29 -8.00 7.63
N GLN A 96 -17.21 -8.63 8.10
CA GLN A 96 -17.22 -9.50 9.28
C GLN A 96 -16.91 -8.77 10.60
N GLY A 97 -16.90 -7.43 10.58
CA GLY A 97 -16.70 -6.61 11.77
C GLY A 97 -15.25 -6.54 12.27
N VAL A 98 -14.29 -6.98 11.48
CA VAL A 98 -12.85 -6.88 11.79
C VAL A 98 -12.33 -5.52 11.37
N LYS A 99 -11.65 -4.82 12.27
CA LYS A 99 -10.97 -3.56 11.94
C LYS A 99 -9.74 -3.83 11.09
N VAL A 100 -9.62 -3.12 9.97
CA VAL A 100 -8.49 -3.27 9.04
C VAL A 100 -7.62 -2.01 9.05
N LEU A 101 -6.32 -2.23 9.07
CA LEU A 101 -5.30 -1.20 8.82
C LEU A 101 -4.74 -1.41 7.41
N ASN A 102 -5.26 -0.67 6.44
CA ASN A 102 -4.80 -0.71 5.06
C ASN A 102 -3.74 0.38 4.85
N LEU A 103 -2.50 -0.04 4.54
CA LEU A 103 -1.37 0.88 4.39
C LEU A 103 -1.51 1.77 3.15
N ASN A 104 -2.18 1.30 2.10
CA ASN A 104 -2.45 2.12 0.92
C ASN A 104 -3.47 3.22 1.24
N ASN A 105 -4.50 2.90 2.01
CA ASN A 105 -5.48 3.90 2.46
C ASN A 105 -4.80 4.96 3.34
N LEU A 106 -3.91 4.53 4.25
CA LEU A 106 -3.12 5.47 5.05
C LEU A 106 -2.24 6.35 4.18
N ALA A 107 -1.50 5.78 3.23
CA ALA A 107 -0.65 6.55 2.32
C ALA A 107 -1.48 7.55 1.50
N ASN A 108 -2.65 7.16 1.00
CA ASN A 108 -3.55 8.06 0.27
C ASN A 108 -4.10 9.18 1.14
N ALA A 109 -4.42 8.89 2.41
CA ALA A 109 -4.90 9.91 3.36
C ALA A 109 -3.82 10.94 3.74
N LEU A 110 -2.54 10.57 3.62
CA LEU A 110 -1.39 11.45 3.90
C LEU A 110 -0.87 12.19 2.69
N LYS A 111 -1.41 11.92 1.48
CA LYS A 111 -1.02 12.69 0.30
C LYS A 111 -1.37 14.17 0.49
N PRO A 112 -0.43 15.09 0.18
CA PRO A 112 -0.77 16.51 0.17
C PRO A 112 -1.95 16.74 -0.79
N VAL A 113 -2.98 17.36 -0.27
CA VAL A 113 -4.13 17.76 -1.08
C VAL A 113 -3.73 19.05 -1.77
N VAL A 114 -3.45 18.97 -3.06
CA VAL A 114 -3.28 20.18 -3.90
C VAL A 114 -4.67 20.75 -4.14
N LEU A 115 -4.89 22.00 -3.78
CA LEU A 115 -6.19 22.66 -3.89
C LEU A 115 -6.30 23.49 -5.18
N PRO A 116 -7.50 23.59 -5.77
CA PRO A 116 -7.72 24.56 -6.84
C PRO A 116 -7.32 25.97 -6.41
N GLY A 117 -6.57 26.67 -7.27
CA GLY A 117 -6.01 27.99 -6.99
C GLY A 117 -4.58 27.97 -6.48
N GLU A 118 -4.03 26.82 -6.10
CA GLU A 118 -2.61 26.71 -5.73
C GLU A 118 -1.69 26.74 -6.96
N GLU A 119 -0.53 27.36 -6.80
CA GLU A 119 0.56 27.33 -7.78
C GLU A 119 1.52 26.18 -7.44
N ILE A 120 1.76 25.31 -8.42
CA ILE A 120 2.70 24.20 -8.29
C ILE A 120 3.78 24.27 -9.36
N ALA A 121 5.01 23.86 -8.99
CA ALA A 121 6.09 23.64 -9.94
C ALA A 121 6.08 22.19 -10.40
N ILE A 122 6.10 21.95 -11.71
CA ILE A 122 6.03 20.62 -12.27
C ILE A 122 6.82 20.52 -13.56
N GLN A 123 7.46 19.38 -13.79
CA GLN A 123 8.13 19.09 -15.04
C GLN A 123 7.15 18.46 -16.04
N VAL A 124 7.12 18.99 -17.26
CA VAL A 124 6.35 18.41 -18.36
C VAL A 124 7.14 17.23 -18.93
N ILE A 125 6.61 16.02 -18.77
CA ILE A 125 7.30 14.78 -19.17
C ILE A 125 6.98 14.36 -20.60
N LYS A 126 5.73 14.56 -21.02
CA LYS A 126 5.25 14.17 -22.37
C LYS A 126 4.04 15.00 -22.78
N GLU A 127 3.70 14.89 -24.07
CA GLU A 127 2.45 15.43 -24.59
C GLU A 127 1.22 14.67 -24.07
N GLY A 128 0.12 15.38 -23.90
CA GLY A 128 -1.18 14.84 -23.52
C GLY A 128 -1.93 14.20 -24.68
N LYS A 129 -3.19 13.81 -24.42
CA LYS A 129 -4.08 13.22 -25.44
C LYS A 129 -4.65 14.26 -26.38
N ASP A 130 -4.99 15.44 -25.85
CA ASP A 130 -5.55 16.53 -26.63
C ASP A 130 -4.44 17.46 -27.12
N GLU A 131 -4.72 18.17 -28.22
CA GLU A 131 -3.77 19.11 -28.81
C GLU A 131 -3.32 20.15 -27.76
N ASN A 132 -2.03 20.42 -27.72
CA ASN A 132 -1.37 21.36 -26.81
C ASN A 132 -1.33 20.98 -25.32
N GLN A 133 -1.82 19.81 -24.89
CA GLN A 133 -1.68 19.38 -23.49
C GLN A 133 -0.29 18.81 -23.21
N GLY A 134 0.23 19.12 -22.03
CA GLY A 134 1.39 18.46 -21.44
C GLY A 134 0.98 17.59 -20.25
N ILE A 135 1.75 16.56 -19.97
CA ILE A 135 1.58 15.70 -18.80
C ILE A 135 2.82 15.75 -17.94
N GLY A 136 2.63 15.97 -16.66
CA GLY A 136 3.62 15.84 -15.61
C GLY A 136 3.11 14.97 -14.46
N TYR A 137 3.97 14.73 -13.48
CA TYR A 137 3.61 13.96 -12.29
C TYR A 137 4.13 14.66 -11.05
N LEU A 138 3.33 14.72 -10.01
CA LEU A 138 3.76 15.13 -8.69
C LEU A 138 4.67 14.07 -8.06
N GLU A 139 5.38 14.40 -6.99
CA GLU A 139 6.27 13.47 -6.28
C GLU A 139 5.56 12.19 -5.79
N ASP A 140 4.26 12.27 -5.51
CA ASP A 140 3.43 11.15 -5.09
C ASP A 140 2.91 10.30 -6.26
N GLY A 141 3.27 10.62 -7.50
CA GLY A 141 2.84 9.95 -8.71
C GLY A 141 1.47 10.41 -9.25
N THR A 142 0.87 11.44 -8.66
CA THR A 142 -0.37 12.03 -9.19
C THR A 142 -0.11 12.65 -10.55
N MET A 143 -0.90 12.26 -11.56
CA MET A 143 -0.80 12.79 -12.91
C MET A 143 -1.43 14.19 -12.97
N VAL A 144 -0.69 15.12 -13.55
CA VAL A 144 -1.15 16.49 -13.81
C VAL A 144 -1.24 16.71 -15.31
N VAL A 145 -2.42 17.13 -15.76
CA VAL A 145 -2.64 17.56 -17.15
C VAL A 145 -2.48 19.07 -17.21
N ILE A 146 -1.57 19.54 -18.05
CA ILE A 146 -1.19 20.95 -18.18
C ILE A 146 -1.74 21.46 -19.51
N GLU A 147 -2.71 22.34 -19.43
CA GLU A 147 -3.25 23.00 -20.62
C GLU A 147 -2.17 23.88 -21.27
N ASN A 148 -2.11 23.86 -22.58
CA ASN A 148 -1.09 24.54 -23.38
C ASN A 148 0.37 24.14 -23.04
N GLY A 149 0.57 22.96 -22.41
CA GLY A 149 1.89 22.47 -21.98
C GLY A 149 2.60 21.58 -23.00
N GLY A 150 1.98 21.20 -24.13
CA GLY A 150 2.55 20.25 -25.08
C GLY A 150 3.92 20.67 -25.63
N HIS A 151 4.10 21.95 -25.92
CA HIS A 151 5.38 22.52 -26.42
C HIS A 151 6.44 22.72 -25.35
N LEU A 152 6.12 22.42 -24.09
CA LEU A 152 7.00 22.61 -22.92
C LEU A 152 7.59 21.28 -22.41
N VAL A 153 7.50 20.19 -23.18
CA VAL A 153 8.06 18.89 -22.80
C VAL A 153 9.56 19.03 -22.45
N GLY A 154 9.93 18.47 -21.32
CA GLY A 154 11.29 18.53 -20.76
C GLY A 154 11.58 19.77 -19.90
N LYS A 155 10.65 20.71 -19.79
CA LYS A 155 10.82 21.94 -19.02
C LYS A 155 10.10 21.86 -17.68
N ASP A 156 10.66 22.55 -16.68
CA ASP A 156 9.98 22.83 -15.42
C ASP A 156 9.12 24.09 -15.60
N VAL A 157 7.86 23.99 -15.23
CA VAL A 157 6.88 25.07 -15.36
C VAL A 157 6.14 25.29 -14.05
N ARG A 158 5.68 26.51 -13.83
CA ARG A 158 4.74 26.83 -12.75
C ARG A 158 3.35 26.90 -13.33
N VAL A 159 2.43 26.20 -12.71
CA VAL A 159 1.04 26.12 -13.16
C VAL A 159 0.09 26.32 -12.00
N ASN A 160 -1.04 26.98 -12.28
CA ASN A 160 -2.13 27.07 -11.31
C ASN A 160 -3.07 25.89 -11.44
N VAL A 161 -3.39 25.25 -10.33
CA VAL A 161 -4.35 24.16 -10.27
C VAL A 161 -5.76 24.72 -10.52
N THR A 162 -6.41 24.26 -11.57
CA THR A 162 -7.76 24.71 -11.91
C THR A 162 -8.84 23.76 -11.39
N SER A 163 -8.58 22.45 -11.46
CA SER A 163 -9.51 21.43 -11.00
C SER A 163 -8.80 20.14 -10.60
N ILE A 164 -9.45 19.35 -9.75
CA ILE A 164 -8.98 18.03 -9.34
C ILE A 164 -10.01 17.01 -9.79
N ILE A 165 -9.56 16.03 -10.56
CA ILE A 165 -10.41 14.94 -11.04
C ILE A 165 -10.03 13.67 -10.28
N GLN A 166 -10.95 13.12 -9.50
CA GLN A 166 -10.79 11.82 -8.89
C GLN A 166 -11.32 10.74 -9.84
N THR A 167 -10.44 9.86 -10.29
CA THR A 167 -10.85 8.69 -11.06
C THR A 167 -11.23 7.54 -10.15
N ALA A 168 -12.16 6.69 -10.58
CA ALA A 168 -12.61 5.51 -9.84
C ALA A 168 -11.45 4.50 -9.55
N ALA A 169 -10.34 4.62 -10.26
CA ALA A 169 -9.13 3.82 -10.05
C ALA A 169 -8.16 4.39 -9.00
N GLY A 170 -8.50 5.51 -8.34
CA GLY A 170 -7.66 6.11 -7.29
C GLY A 170 -6.33 6.69 -7.81
N LYS A 171 -6.27 7.00 -9.09
CA LYS A 171 -5.09 7.63 -9.73
C LYS A 171 -5.46 8.99 -10.24
#